data_c6838e89c01f2b7721c8f63bc18eff98
#
_entry.id   c6838e89c01f2b7721c8f63bc18eff98
#
_cell.length_a   1.000
_cell.length_b   1.000
_cell.length_c   1.000
_cell.angle_alpha   90.00
_cell.angle_beta   90.00
_cell.angle_gamma   90.00
#
_symmetry.space_group_name_H-M   'P 1'
#
loop_
_entity.id
_entity.type
_entity.pdbx_description
1 polymer ?
#
loop_
_entity_poly.entity_id
_entity_poly.type
_entity_poly.pdbx_seq_one_letter_code
_entity_poly.pdbx_strand_id
1 'polypeptide(L)'
;MAVRPKKKILDGRHAACFAAAIAVLNVSALLPAGSETIATFTRNPSNPILRGVRIGGETAARSLDAQIIHFIPRNETPAEQLGLVDEVVRAKPDAVVFAPFDPAAMVPAVDKLNAAGIPVTNVNERLAGGNIVAYVGTDDYQLALATARYLINAMGKKGNVVLLEGPDNLPTSVERVKAYKEAVKEFPDVKLLASKSANYARTPAVEVMKSFLRLYPQIDGVLAANDPMAIGAVEALKAANRKALVVGINASKEVIDFVKSGDILGSGDYNGFFQGCLGAQIAIRNLRKQPTPKEVSLKAVVMDKTNYQDYETPIERRACLSLDSIAGN
;
A
#
# COMPACT_ATOMS: atom_id res chain seq x y z
N MET A 1 -26.91 -76.84 82.55
CA MET A 1 -27.26 -77.90 81.59
C MET A 1 -26.99 -77.35 80.18
N ALA A 2 -26.18 -78.03 79.45
CA ALA A 2 -25.59 -77.76 78.13
C ALA A 2 -26.58 -77.31 77.08
N VAL A 3 -26.11 -76.58 76.09
CA VAL A 3 -25.94 -77.02 74.70
C VAL A 3 -25.31 -75.89 73.87
N ARG A 4 -24.14 -76.23 73.36
CA ARG A 4 -23.62 -75.55 72.13
C ARG A 4 -24.43 -76.02 70.95
N PRO A 5 -24.52 -75.21 69.79
CA PRO A 5 -23.61 -75.52 68.71
C PRO A 5 -23.28 -74.39 67.68
N LYS A 6 -22.23 -74.72 67.04
CA LYS A 6 -21.85 -74.64 65.60
C LYS A 6 -21.54 -73.30 64.94
N LYS A 7 -20.26 -73.20 64.57
CA LYS A 7 -19.67 -72.38 63.54
C LYS A 7 -20.35 -72.59 62.19
N LYS A 8 -20.54 -71.48 61.49
CA LYS A 8 -20.59 -71.51 60.04
C LYS A 8 -19.59 -70.46 59.47
N ILE A 9 -18.66 -70.93 58.68
CA ILE A 9 -17.73 -70.24 57.86
C ILE A 9 -18.54 -69.71 56.69
N LEU A 10 -18.37 -68.43 56.31
CA LEU A 10 -18.84 -67.93 55.04
C LEU A 10 -17.81 -66.93 54.44
N ASP A 11 -17.50 -67.26 53.27
CA ASP A 11 -16.48 -66.77 52.36
C ASP A 11 -16.40 -65.23 52.19
N GLY A 12 -15.16 -64.83 52.00
CA GLY A 12 -14.82 -63.50 51.57
C GLY A 12 -15.31 -63.22 50.15
N ARG A 13 -15.97 -62.09 49.97
CA ARG A 13 -16.12 -61.47 48.65
C ARG A 13 -15.59 -60.07 48.74
N HIS A 14 -14.49 -59.87 47.98
CA HIS A 14 -13.88 -58.58 47.79
C HIS A 14 -14.85 -57.64 47.06
N ALA A 15 -15.29 -56.61 47.77
CA ALA A 15 -15.94 -55.48 47.12
C ALA A 15 -14.87 -54.51 46.60
N ALA A 16 -14.61 -54.57 45.27
CA ALA A 16 -13.80 -53.58 44.57
C ALA A 16 -14.61 -52.32 44.41
N CYS A 17 -14.25 -51.27 45.15
CA CYS A 17 -14.77 -49.94 44.93
C CYS A 17 -14.12 -49.39 43.66
N PHE A 18 -14.84 -49.40 42.54
CA PHE A 18 -14.50 -48.60 41.35
C PHE A 18 -14.77 -47.12 41.66
N ALA A 19 -13.70 -46.37 41.91
CA ALA A 19 -13.75 -44.91 41.87
C ALA A 19 -13.82 -44.47 40.41
N ALA A 20 -15.00 -44.12 39.91
CA ALA A 20 -15.17 -43.46 38.62
C ALA A 20 -14.62 -42.04 38.73
N ALA A 21 -13.40 -41.83 38.22
CA ALA A 21 -12.87 -40.48 38.00
C ALA A 21 -13.67 -39.81 36.88
N ILE A 22 -14.58 -38.91 37.23
CA ILE A 22 -15.24 -38.01 36.28
C ILE A 22 -14.19 -37.00 35.84
N ALA A 23 -13.58 -37.25 34.67
CA ALA A 23 -12.79 -36.24 33.98
C ALA A 23 -13.75 -35.13 33.52
N VAL A 24 -13.78 -34.02 34.25
CA VAL A 24 -14.43 -32.79 33.78
C VAL A 24 -13.58 -32.25 32.63
N LEU A 25 -13.93 -32.61 31.40
CA LEU A 25 -13.46 -31.92 30.19
C LEU A 25 -13.97 -30.48 30.30
N ASN A 26 -13.08 -29.57 30.74
CA ASN A 26 -13.28 -28.14 30.50
C ASN A 26 -13.22 -27.89 29.00
N VAL A 27 -14.34 -28.07 28.33
CA VAL A 27 -14.58 -27.45 27.01
C VAL A 27 -14.74 -25.97 27.31
N SER A 28 -13.62 -25.25 27.32
CA SER A 28 -13.66 -23.81 27.14
C SER A 28 -14.30 -23.60 25.77
N ALA A 29 -15.61 -23.33 25.77
CA ALA A 29 -16.26 -22.80 24.59
C ALA A 29 -15.48 -21.56 24.20
N LEU A 30 -14.68 -21.65 23.13
CA LEU A 30 -14.19 -20.49 22.39
C LEU A 30 -15.47 -19.77 21.98
N LEU A 31 -15.83 -18.72 22.73
CA LEU A 31 -16.73 -17.70 22.22
C LEU A 31 -16.14 -17.28 20.87
N PRO A 32 -16.94 -17.13 19.81
CA PRO A 32 -16.42 -16.56 18.58
C PRO A 32 -15.77 -15.24 18.97
N ALA A 33 -14.46 -15.14 18.80
CA ALA A 33 -13.73 -13.90 18.96
C ALA A 33 -14.48 -12.88 18.12
N GLY A 34 -14.93 -11.77 18.71
CA GLY A 34 -15.56 -10.70 17.95
C GLY A 34 -14.64 -10.40 16.78
N SER A 35 -15.23 -10.25 15.59
CA SER A 35 -14.49 -9.93 14.36
C SER A 35 -13.61 -8.71 14.61
N GLU A 36 -12.30 -8.82 14.40
CA GLU A 36 -11.37 -7.70 14.58
C GLU A 36 -11.80 -6.51 13.71
N THR A 37 -11.71 -5.31 14.27
CA THR A 37 -12.00 -4.06 13.55
C THR A 37 -10.71 -3.34 13.20
N ILE A 38 -10.40 -3.26 11.92
CA ILE A 38 -9.22 -2.56 11.41
C ILE A 38 -9.65 -1.18 10.92
N ALA A 39 -8.95 -0.14 11.33
CA ALA A 39 -9.13 1.18 10.74
C ALA A 39 -8.14 1.41 9.59
N THR A 40 -8.60 1.88 8.43
CA THR A 40 -7.70 2.54 7.48
C THR A 40 -7.73 4.04 7.74
N PHE A 41 -6.57 4.59 7.98
CA PHE A 41 -6.39 6.01 8.22
C PHE A 41 -5.55 6.61 7.09
N THR A 42 -6.21 7.23 6.11
CA THR A 42 -5.60 7.79 4.91
C THR A 42 -5.73 9.31 4.88
N ARG A 43 -4.89 9.99 4.06
CA ARG A 43 -4.79 11.46 4.08
C ARG A 43 -5.65 12.20 3.06
N ASN A 44 -6.23 11.50 2.06
CA ASN A 44 -6.93 12.15 0.95
C ASN A 44 -8.10 11.29 0.47
N PRO A 45 -9.31 11.84 0.32
CA PRO A 45 -10.47 11.09 -0.16
C PRO A 45 -10.43 10.80 -1.67
N SER A 46 -9.86 11.71 -2.47
CA SER A 46 -9.91 11.66 -3.94
C SER A 46 -8.67 11.07 -4.61
N ASN A 47 -7.55 10.89 -3.89
CA ASN A 47 -6.34 10.31 -4.45
C ASN A 47 -6.56 8.83 -4.82
N PRO A 48 -6.37 8.42 -6.09
CA PRO A 48 -6.63 7.05 -6.55
C PRO A 48 -5.80 6.00 -5.81
N ILE A 49 -4.55 6.31 -5.47
CA ILE A 49 -3.67 5.39 -4.73
C ILE A 49 -4.23 5.12 -3.33
N LEU A 50 -4.63 6.17 -2.62
CA LEU A 50 -5.18 6.04 -1.27
C LEU A 50 -6.58 5.41 -1.26
N ARG A 51 -7.37 5.63 -2.33
CA ARG A 51 -8.58 4.86 -2.57
C ARG A 51 -8.24 3.37 -2.75
N GLY A 52 -7.16 3.06 -3.49
CA GLY A 52 -6.63 1.70 -3.60
C GLY A 52 -6.28 1.09 -2.25
N VAL A 53 -5.60 1.81 -1.39
CA VAL A 53 -5.27 1.36 -0.01
C VAL A 53 -6.54 1.00 0.77
N ARG A 54 -7.58 1.84 0.72
CA ARG A 54 -8.84 1.56 1.41
C ARG A 54 -9.53 0.30 0.89
N ILE A 55 -9.71 0.20 -0.42
CA ILE A 55 -10.38 -0.97 -1.05
C ILE A 55 -9.56 -2.25 -0.86
N GLY A 56 -8.23 -2.18 -0.94
CA GLY A 56 -7.35 -3.31 -0.64
C GLY A 56 -7.49 -3.77 0.82
N GLY A 57 -7.55 -2.82 1.75
CA GLY A 57 -7.83 -3.10 3.15
C GLY A 57 -9.18 -3.79 3.36
N GLU A 58 -10.26 -3.27 2.72
CA GLU A 58 -11.59 -3.89 2.76
C GLU A 58 -11.58 -5.32 2.21
N THR A 59 -10.90 -5.53 1.08
CA THR A 59 -10.82 -6.84 0.43
C THR A 59 -10.10 -7.85 1.31
N ALA A 60 -8.98 -7.45 1.93
CA ALA A 60 -8.24 -8.30 2.85
C ALA A 60 -9.04 -8.59 4.14
N ALA A 61 -9.63 -7.56 4.76
CA ALA A 61 -10.44 -7.72 5.97
C ALA A 61 -11.59 -8.70 5.73
N ARG A 62 -12.33 -8.54 4.65
CA ARG A 62 -13.42 -9.44 4.26
C ARG A 62 -12.96 -10.88 4.09
N SER A 63 -11.80 -11.11 3.47
CA SER A 63 -11.25 -12.46 3.25
C SER A 63 -10.73 -13.13 4.52
N LEU A 64 -10.54 -12.37 5.58
CA LEU A 64 -10.03 -12.80 6.88
C LEU A 64 -11.07 -12.68 8.02
N ASP A 65 -12.36 -12.50 7.68
CA ASP A 65 -13.46 -12.34 8.63
C ASP A 65 -13.27 -11.20 9.63
N ALA A 66 -12.61 -10.11 9.20
CA ALA A 66 -12.44 -8.88 9.96
C ALA A 66 -13.32 -7.75 9.41
N GLN A 67 -13.58 -6.73 10.22
CA GLN A 67 -14.28 -5.51 9.83
C GLN A 67 -13.29 -4.40 9.48
N ILE A 68 -13.75 -3.45 8.67
CA ILE A 68 -12.95 -2.27 8.36
C ILE A 68 -13.75 -0.98 8.53
N ILE A 69 -13.12 0.04 9.07
CA ILE A 69 -13.65 1.39 9.16
C ILE A 69 -12.64 2.37 8.56
N HIS A 70 -13.11 3.51 8.07
CA HIS A 70 -12.26 4.48 7.39
C HIS A 70 -12.22 5.82 8.11
N PHE A 71 -11.01 6.37 8.25
CA PHE A 71 -10.79 7.74 8.69
C PHE A 71 -10.06 8.50 7.59
N ILE A 72 -10.70 9.57 7.12
CA ILE A 72 -10.23 10.33 5.97
C ILE A 72 -10.47 11.81 6.26
N PRO A 73 -9.44 12.67 6.33
CA PRO A 73 -9.61 14.11 6.48
C PRO A 73 -10.33 14.69 5.26
N ARG A 74 -11.02 15.80 5.44
CA ARG A 74 -11.74 16.50 4.35
C ARG A 74 -10.78 17.17 3.38
N ASN A 75 -9.73 17.78 3.91
CA ASN A 75 -8.65 18.37 3.14
C ASN A 75 -7.34 17.64 3.40
N GLU A 76 -6.45 17.68 2.43
CA GLU A 76 -5.14 17.03 2.52
C GLU A 76 -4.15 17.96 3.25
N THR A 77 -4.24 18.01 4.58
CA THR A 77 -3.31 18.76 5.44
C THR A 77 -2.87 17.93 6.65
N PRO A 78 -1.64 18.16 7.14
CA PRO A 78 -1.17 17.49 8.37
C PRO A 78 -2.08 17.79 9.56
N ALA A 79 -2.56 19.02 9.70
CA ALA A 79 -3.38 19.45 10.82
C ALA A 79 -4.72 18.69 10.87
N GLU A 80 -5.39 18.50 9.72
CA GLU A 80 -6.64 17.74 9.68
C GLU A 80 -6.42 16.25 9.98
N GLN A 81 -5.35 15.64 9.43
CA GLN A 81 -5.04 14.26 9.74
C GLN A 81 -4.72 14.09 11.22
N LEU A 82 -3.93 14.98 11.82
CA LEU A 82 -3.69 14.98 13.28
C LEU A 82 -4.98 15.17 14.08
N GLY A 83 -5.86 16.06 13.64
CA GLY A 83 -7.14 16.32 14.31
C GLY A 83 -8.07 15.10 14.38
N LEU A 84 -7.99 14.19 13.40
CA LEU A 84 -8.79 12.95 13.38
C LEU A 84 -8.27 11.85 14.31
N VAL A 85 -7.04 11.94 14.82
CA VAL A 85 -6.45 10.87 15.67
C VAL A 85 -7.30 10.59 16.90
N ASP A 86 -7.89 11.64 17.52
CA ASP A 86 -8.78 11.47 18.67
C ASP A 86 -10.06 10.72 18.32
N GLU A 87 -10.56 10.87 17.10
CA GLU A 87 -11.72 10.12 16.63
C GLU A 87 -11.35 8.63 16.42
N VAL A 88 -10.17 8.36 15.84
CA VAL A 88 -9.65 7.00 15.70
C VAL A 88 -9.53 6.34 17.07
N VAL A 89 -8.91 7.02 18.05
CA VAL A 89 -8.77 6.50 19.43
C VAL A 89 -10.12 6.25 20.09
N ARG A 90 -11.10 7.15 19.91
CA ARG A 90 -12.47 6.97 20.45
C ARG A 90 -13.21 5.81 19.81
N ALA A 91 -12.98 5.55 18.53
CA ALA A 91 -13.60 4.43 17.82
C ALA A 91 -13.02 3.07 18.25
N LYS A 92 -11.85 3.06 18.91
CA LYS A 92 -11.21 1.87 19.45
C LYS A 92 -11.06 0.73 18.44
N PRO A 93 -10.51 0.96 17.25
CA PRO A 93 -10.17 -0.15 16.37
C PRO A 93 -9.11 -1.03 17.03
N ASP A 94 -9.10 -2.31 16.68
CA ASP A 94 -8.08 -3.24 17.18
C ASP A 94 -6.71 -2.98 16.57
N ALA A 95 -6.65 -2.42 15.34
CA ALA A 95 -5.41 -1.99 14.69
C ALA A 95 -5.69 -0.88 13.65
N VAL A 96 -4.62 -0.18 13.24
CA VAL A 96 -4.69 0.86 12.20
C VAL A 96 -3.74 0.54 11.05
N VAL A 97 -4.24 0.61 9.82
CA VAL A 97 -3.45 0.72 8.58
C VAL A 97 -3.33 2.21 8.25
N PHE A 98 -2.14 2.75 8.39
CA PHE A 98 -1.90 4.19 8.36
C PHE A 98 -1.09 4.63 7.14
N ALA A 99 -1.70 5.49 6.31
CA ALA A 99 -1.04 6.21 5.22
C ALA A 99 -0.85 7.68 5.63
N PRO A 100 0.34 8.08 6.10
CA PRO A 100 0.56 9.42 6.64
C PRO A 100 0.60 10.48 5.53
N PHE A 101 0.25 11.73 5.88
CA PHE A 101 0.43 12.89 5.01
C PHE A 101 1.92 13.27 4.90
N ASP A 102 2.57 13.37 6.03
CA ASP A 102 3.99 13.73 6.15
C ASP A 102 4.68 12.77 7.11
N PRO A 103 5.82 12.19 6.73
CA PRO A 103 6.53 11.20 7.52
C PRO A 103 6.89 11.64 8.94
N ALA A 104 7.34 12.88 9.12
CA ALA A 104 7.78 13.41 10.40
C ALA A 104 6.62 14.03 11.21
N ALA A 105 5.77 14.82 10.55
CA ALA A 105 4.64 15.47 11.20
C ALA A 105 3.60 14.50 11.75
N MET A 106 3.53 13.25 11.22
CA MET A 106 2.58 12.23 11.67
C MET A 106 3.12 11.30 12.76
N VAL A 107 4.36 11.43 13.21
CA VAL A 107 4.89 10.65 14.34
C VAL A 107 4.05 10.83 15.62
N PRO A 108 3.62 12.04 16.02
CA PRO A 108 2.75 12.22 17.18
C PRO A 108 1.41 11.49 17.08
N ALA A 109 0.87 11.30 15.86
CA ALA A 109 -0.34 10.50 15.65
C ALA A 109 -0.11 9.02 16.00
N VAL A 110 1.03 8.47 15.56
CA VAL A 110 1.43 7.09 15.87
C VAL A 110 1.66 6.91 17.37
N ASP A 111 2.36 7.85 18.01
CA ASP A 111 2.62 7.79 19.45
C ASP A 111 1.32 7.78 20.26
N LYS A 112 0.33 8.59 19.83
CA LYS A 112 -0.98 8.65 20.48
C LYS A 112 -1.78 7.36 20.30
N LEU A 113 -1.75 6.76 19.10
CA LEU A 113 -2.35 5.45 18.83
C LEU A 113 -1.69 4.35 19.67
N ASN A 114 -0.36 4.33 19.74
CA ASN A 114 0.40 3.38 20.56
C ASN A 114 0.10 3.54 22.06
N ALA A 115 -0.01 4.78 22.56
CA ALA A 115 -0.39 5.04 23.95
C ALA A 115 -1.80 4.53 24.28
N ALA A 116 -2.69 4.48 23.29
CA ALA A 116 -4.02 3.89 23.40
C ALA A 116 -4.02 2.35 23.22
N GLY A 117 -2.86 1.71 23.04
CA GLY A 117 -2.72 0.28 22.82
C GLY A 117 -3.10 -0.18 21.40
N ILE A 118 -3.22 0.73 20.44
CA ILE A 118 -3.63 0.44 19.08
C ILE A 118 -2.37 0.26 18.20
N PRO A 119 -2.07 -0.95 17.71
CA PRO A 119 -0.93 -1.21 16.83
C PRO A 119 -1.15 -0.58 15.45
N VAL A 120 -0.05 -0.08 14.87
CA VAL A 120 -0.06 0.64 13.58
C VAL A 120 0.76 -0.11 12.54
N THR A 121 0.14 -0.45 11.41
CA THR A 121 0.84 -0.86 10.19
C THR A 121 0.92 0.33 9.25
N ASN A 122 2.13 0.77 8.93
CA ASN A 122 2.36 1.92 8.07
C ASN A 122 2.34 1.49 6.60
N VAL A 123 1.65 2.23 5.76
CA VAL A 123 1.60 2.01 4.30
C VAL A 123 1.82 3.32 3.54
N ASN A 124 2.18 3.25 2.28
CA ASN A 124 2.40 4.36 1.36
C ASN A 124 3.66 5.18 1.71
N GLU A 125 3.55 6.32 2.35
CA GLU A 125 4.71 7.10 2.80
C GLU A 125 5.30 6.49 4.07
N ARG A 126 6.62 6.28 4.09
CA ARG A 126 7.30 5.72 5.26
C ARG A 126 7.39 6.77 6.37
N LEU A 127 6.87 6.44 7.55
CA LEU A 127 7.02 7.27 8.74
C LEU A 127 8.50 7.45 9.13
N ALA A 128 8.84 8.64 9.58
CA ALA A 128 10.19 8.96 10.09
C ALA A 128 10.45 8.42 11.50
N GLY A 129 9.42 7.89 12.19
CA GLY A 129 9.51 7.36 13.55
C GLY A 129 8.20 6.80 14.04
N GLY A 130 8.11 6.57 15.37
CA GLY A 130 6.97 5.89 16.01
C GLY A 130 7.13 4.37 16.03
N ASN A 131 6.38 3.71 16.92
CA ASN A 131 6.40 2.25 16.99
C ASN A 131 5.37 1.65 16.03
N ILE A 132 5.83 1.11 14.92
CA ILE A 132 4.99 0.45 13.90
C ILE A 132 5.20 -1.06 13.90
N VAL A 133 4.13 -1.81 13.60
CA VAL A 133 4.19 -3.27 13.41
C VAL A 133 5.05 -3.62 12.20
N ALA A 134 4.76 -2.95 11.07
CA ALA A 134 5.47 -3.10 9.81
C ALA A 134 5.27 -1.89 8.91
N TYR A 135 6.11 -1.78 7.88
CA TYR A 135 5.92 -0.90 6.74
C TYR A 135 5.60 -1.71 5.48
N VAL A 136 4.63 -1.25 4.69
CA VAL A 136 4.31 -1.79 3.36
C VAL A 136 4.31 -0.64 2.35
N GLY A 137 5.16 -0.73 1.34
CA GLY A 137 5.27 0.30 0.31
C GLY A 137 5.84 -0.21 -0.99
N THR A 138 5.97 0.69 -1.94
CA THR A 138 6.73 0.49 -3.18
C THR A 138 8.02 1.28 -3.07
N ASP A 139 9.12 0.71 -3.52
CA ASP A 139 10.39 1.43 -3.61
C ASP A 139 10.29 2.44 -4.76
N ASP A 140 10.06 3.71 -4.41
CA ASP A 140 9.88 4.80 -5.37
C ASP A 140 11.10 5.02 -6.26
N TYR A 141 12.30 4.82 -5.70
CA TYR A 141 13.54 4.94 -6.46
C TYR A 141 13.63 3.84 -7.53
N GLN A 142 13.45 2.57 -7.14
CA GLN A 142 13.52 1.43 -8.07
C GLN A 142 12.40 1.49 -9.12
N LEU A 143 11.19 1.88 -8.72
CA LEU A 143 10.07 2.03 -9.62
C LEU A 143 10.33 3.13 -10.68
N ALA A 144 10.81 4.28 -10.25
CA ALA A 144 11.15 5.38 -11.16
C ALA A 144 12.33 5.02 -12.04
N LEU A 145 13.37 4.36 -11.50
CA LEU A 145 14.52 3.89 -12.26
C LEU A 145 14.10 2.93 -13.39
N ALA A 146 13.24 1.96 -13.06
CA ALA A 146 12.68 1.02 -14.03
C ALA A 146 11.85 1.75 -15.11
N THR A 147 10.99 2.69 -14.70
CA THR A 147 10.14 3.47 -15.60
C THR A 147 10.96 4.36 -16.54
N ALA A 148 12.03 5.01 -16.03
CA ALA A 148 12.92 5.82 -16.87
C ALA A 148 13.70 4.97 -17.86
N ARG A 149 14.28 3.86 -17.41
CA ARG A 149 14.98 2.92 -18.31
C ARG A 149 14.07 2.37 -19.39
N TYR A 150 12.80 2.12 -19.06
CA TYR A 150 11.78 1.68 -20.02
C TYR A 150 11.59 2.73 -21.13
N LEU A 151 11.38 4.01 -20.76
CA LEU A 151 11.29 5.13 -21.73
C LEU A 151 12.55 5.23 -22.58
N ILE A 152 13.73 5.28 -21.95
CA ILE A 152 15.02 5.49 -22.62
C ILE A 152 15.32 4.34 -23.60
N ASN A 153 15.00 3.10 -23.24
CA ASN A 153 15.14 1.98 -24.16
C ASN A 153 14.21 2.10 -25.37
N ALA A 154 12.95 2.55 -25.18
CA ALA A 154 12.01 2.80 -26.27
C ALA A 154 12.44 3.95 -27.18
N MET A 155 13.19 4.93 -26.66
CA MET A 155 13.84 6.00 -27.43
C MET A 155 15.06 5.53 -28.24
N GLY A 156 15.48 4.27 -28.11
CA GLY A 156 16.72 3.76 -28.69
C GLY A 156 17.98 4.29 -28.01
N LYS A 157 17.88 4.61 -26.71
CA LYS A 157 18.97 5.06 -25.81
C LYS A 157 19.64 6.38 -26.23
N LYS A 158 18.94 7.24 -26.95
CA LYS A 158 19.40 8.54 -27.40
C LYS A 158 18.27 9.55 -27.50
N GLY A 159 18.59 10.84 -27.45
CA GLY A 159 17.63 11.94 -27.62
C GLY A 159 17.50 12.83 -26.40
N ASN A 160 16.50 13.67 -26.40
CA ASN A 160 16.28 14.72 -25.42
C ASN A 160 15.07 14.42 -24.55
N VAL A 161 15.24 14.46 -23.24
CA VAL A 161 14.16 14.25 -22.29
C VAL A 161 13.91 15.49 -21.43
N VAL A 162 12.69 15.66 -20.98
CA VAL A 162 12.30 16.60 -19.93
C VAL A 162 11.67 15.86 -18.78
N LEU A 163 11.76 16.44 -17.58
CA LEU A 163 11.25 15.85 -16.34
C LEU A 163 10.20 16.77 -15.70
N LEU A 164 9.02 16.22 -15.45
CA LEU A 164 7.97 16.82 -14.64
C LEU A 164 8.06 16.25 -13.22
N GLU A 165 8.50 17.07 -12.27
CA GLU A 165 8.71 16.68 -10.88
C GLU A 165 7.43 16.81 -10.07
N GLY A 166 7.29 16.03 -8.99
CA GLY A 166 6.30 16.27 -7.95
C GLY A 166 6.71 17.40 -7.00
N PRO A 167 6.02 17.55 -5.85
CA PRO A 167 6.43 18.47 -4.79
C PRO A 167 7.82 18.10 -4.26
N ASP A 168 8.66 19.08 -4.01
CA ASP A 168 10.05 18.93 -3.61
C ASP A 168 10.23 18.47 -2.15
N ASN A 169 9.19 18.62 -1.34
CA ASN A 169 9.17 18.22 0.08
C ASN A 169 8.59 16.81 0.33
N LEU A 170 8.10 16.12 -0.71
CA LEU A 170 7.57 14.76 -0.56
C LEU A 170 8.63 13.70 -0.86
N PRO A 171 8.86 12.73 0.04
CA PRO A 171 9.83 11.66 -0.16
C PRO A 171 9.65 10.91 -1.47
N THR A 172 8.41 10.57 -1.85
CA THR A 172 8.09 9.91 -3.12
C THR A 172 8.58 10.73 -4.32
N SER A 173 8.41 12.06 -4.29
CA SER A 173 8.89 12.94 -5.36
C SER A 173 10.42 12.99 -5.40
N VAL A 174 11.06 13.16 -4.25
CA VAL A 174 12.52 13.24 -4.12
C VAL A 174 13.19 11.99 -4.68
N GLU A 175 12.72 10.81 -4.29
CA GLU A 175 13.30 9.55 -4.76
C GLU A 175 13.03 9.30 -6.25
N ARG A 176 11.83 9.60 -6.75
CA ARG A 176 11.51 9.48 -8.20
C ARG A 176 12.37 10.41 -9.05
N VAL A 177 12.50 11.66 -8.66
CA VAL A 177 13.32 12.65 -9.38
C VAL A 177 14.80 12.26 -9.38
N LYS A 178 15.31 11.81 -8.24
CA LYS A 178 16.68 11.28 -8.12
C LYS A 178 16.90 10.10 -9.07
N ALA A 179 16.03 9.10 -9.06
CA ALA A 179 16.13 7.92 -9.90
C ALA A 179 16.06 8.26 -11.39
N TYR A 180 15.18 9.17 -11.79
CA TYR A 180 15.07 9.63 -13.18
C TYR A 180 16.36 10.32 -13.65
N LYS A 181 16.93 11.20 -12.83
CA LYS A 181 18.19 11.87 -13.13
C LYS A 181 19.37 10.88 -13.21
N GLU A 182 19.36 9.86 -12.37
CA GLU A 182 20.40 8.82 -12.40
C GLU A 182 20.23 7.90 -13.61
N ALA A 183 19.00 7.49 -13.94
CA ALA A 183 18.75 6.71 -15.16
C ALA A 183 19.25 7.41 -16.42
N VAL A 184 19.02 8.74 -16.54
CA VAL A 184 19.52 9.49 -17.69
C VAL A 184 21.05 9.46 -17.77
N LYS A 185 21.76 9.51 -16.66
CA LYS A 185 23.24 9.45 -16.62
C LYS A 185 23.81 8.11 -17.10
N GLU A 186 23.03 7.03 -17.02
CA GLU A 186 23.44 5.71 -17.51
C GLU A 186 23.57 5.67 -19.05
N PHE A 187 22.96 6.65 -19.78
CA PHE A 187 22.88 6.68 -21.23
C PHE A 187 23.49 7.97 -21.79
N PRO A 188 24.77 7.96 -22.21
CA PRO A 188 25.50 9.18 -22.61
C PRO A 188 24.86 9.99 -23.74
N ASP A 189 24.10 9.32 -24.62
CA ASP A 189 23.42 9.95 -25.75
C ASP A 189 22.01 10.48 -25.40
N VAL A 190 21.59 10.38 -24.13
CA VAL A 190 20.33 10.95 -23.63
C VAL A 190 20.62 12.23 -22.84
N LYS A 191 19.96 13.33 -23.20
CA LYS A 191 20.14 14.63 -22.55
C LYS A 191 18.90 15.05 -21.78
N LEU A 192 19.05 15.32 -20.50
CA LEU A 192 18.02 15.97 -19.69
C LEU A 192 18.07 17.49 -19.99
N LEU A 193 17.09 18.00 -20.75
CA LEU A 193 17.03 19.40 -21.15
C LEU A 193 16.53 20.31 -20.01
N ALA A 194 15.53 19.85 -19.28
CA ALA A 194 14.89 20.60 -18.20
C ALA A 194 14.19 19.67 -17.19
N SER A 195 14.09 20.16 -15.96
CA SER A 195 13.40 19.53 -14.86
C SER A 195 12.65 20.59 -14.07
N LYS A 196 11.34 20.42 -13.82
CA LYS A 196 10.54 21.40 -13.10
C LYS A 196 9.35 20.76 -12.41
N SER A 197 9.04 21.22 -11.18
CA SER A 197 7.90 20.75 -10.44
C SER A 197 6.57 21.19 -11.09
N ALA A 198 5.64 20.23 -11.16
CA ALA A 198 4.24 20.43 -11.50
C ALA A 198 3.32 19.89 -10.38
N ASN A 199 3.88 19.70 -9.17
CA ASN A 199 3.17 19.43 -7.92
C ASN A 199 2.20 18.24 -7.98
N TYR A 200 2.57 17.16 -8.72
CA TYR A 200 1.73 15.98 -8.95
C TYR A 200 0.37 16.27 -9.58
N ALA A 201 0.18 17.44 -10.18
CA ALA A 201 -1.10 17.90 -10.68
C ALA A 201 -1.11 18.06 -12.22
N ARG A 202 -2.24 17.70 -12.86
CA ARG A 202 -2.43 17.71 -14.32
C ARG A 202 -2.33 19.12 -14.91
N THR A 203 -3.09 20.08 -14.38
CA THR A 203 -3.10 21.46 -14.90
C THR A 203 -1.75 22.16 -14.82
N PRO A 204 -1.02 22.14 -13.69
CA PRO A 204 0.36 22.63 -13.63
C PRO A 204 1.29 21.94 -14.63
N ALA A 205 1.13 20.63 -14.83
CA ALA A 205 1.96 19.89 -15.81
C ALA A 205 1.73 20.36 -17.25
N VAL A 206 0.50 20.67 -17.62
CA VAL A 206 0.20 21.31 -18.94
C VAL A 206 0.98 22.60 -19.10
N GLU A 207 0.98 23.49 -18.11
CA GLU A 207 1.67 24.79 -18.20
C GLU A 207 3.19 24.64 -18.20
N VAL A 208 3.75 23.75 -17.38
CA VAL A 208 5.19 23.45 -17.40
C VAL A 208 5.59 22.88 -18.75
N MET A 209 4.82 21.91 -19.27
CA MET A 209 5.13 21.30 -20.57
C MET A 209 5.03 22.31 -21.73
N LYS A 210 4.02 23.17 -21.74
CA LYS A 210 3.94 24.30 -22.71
C LYS A 210 5.18 25.18 -22.65
N SER A 211 5.74 25.46 -21.47
CA SER A 211 6.98 26.23 -21.34
C SER A 211 8.16 25.48 -21.91
N PHE A 212 8.29 24.18 -21.71
CA PHE A 212 9.34 23.35 -22.28
C PHE A 212 9.25 23.31 -23.83
N LEU A 213 8.03 23.13 -24.35
CA LEU A 213 7.81 23.13 -25.82
C LEU A 213 8.17 24.44 -26.52
N ARG A 214 8.07 25.59 -25.83
CA ARG A 214 8.54 26.88 -26.35
C ARG A 214 10.06 27.00 -26.32
N LEU A 215 10.73 26.43 -25.32
CA LEU A 215 12.18 26.58 -25.14
C LEU A 215 12.97 25.56 -25.94
N TYR A 216 12.42 24.36 -26.13
CA TYR A 216 13.14 23.25 -26.74
C TYR A 216 12.47 22.79 -28.04
N PRO A 217 13.10 22.97 -29.20
CA PRO A 217 12.54 22.58 -30.50
C PRO A 217 12.38 21.06 -30.62
N GLN A 218 13.18 20.26 -29.90
CA GLN A 218 13.10 18.80 -29.92
C GLN A 218 13.08 18.24 -28.48
N ILE A 219 11.99 17.54 -28.16
CA ILE A 219 11.81 16.75 -26.97
C ILE A 219 11.37 15.37 -27.44
N ASP A 220 12.14 14.32 -27.13
CA ASP A 220 11.91 12.96 -27.57
C ASP A 220 11.21 12.13 -26.49
N GLY A 221 11.41 12.49 -25.22
CA GLY A 221 10.80 11.82 -24.07
C GLY A 221 10.38 12.75 -22.94
N VAL A 222 9.34 12.34 -22.19
CA VAL A 222 8.85 13.01 -20.99
C VAL A 222 8.80 12.01 -19.86
N LEU A 223 9.58 12.27 -18.81
CA LEU A 223 9.57 11.56 -17.54
C LEU A 223 8.63 12.31 -16.59
N ALA A 224 7.43 11.81 -16.34
CA ALA A 224 6.49 12.41 -15.40
C ALA A 224 6.47 11.60 -14.10
N ALA A 225 6.65 12.27 -12.97
CA ALA A 225 6.73 11.59 -11.67
C ALA A 225 5.37 11.07 -11.19
N ASN A 226 4.25 11.33 -11.91
CA ASN A 226 2.98 10.63 -11.74
C ASN A 226 2.11 10.68 -13.01
N ASP A 227 1.00 9.90 -13.01
CA ASP A 227 0.07 9.81 -14.15
C ASP A 227 -0.69 11.11 -14.45
N PRO A 228 -1.23 11.87 -13.47
CA PRO A 228 -1.84 13.16 -13.77
C PRO A 228 -0.94 14.10 -14.54
N MET A 229 0.35 14.15 -14.19
CA MET A 229 1.33 14.96 -14.92
C MET A 229 1.65 14.39 -16.30
N ALA A 230 1.71 13.06 -16.45
CA ALA A 230 1.90 12.41 -17.75
C ALA A 230 0.74 12.75 -18.71
N ILE A 231 -0.50 12.70 -18.22
CA ILE A 231 -1.69 13.10 -18.98
C ILE A 231 -1.61 14.57 -19.38
N GLY A 232 -1.22 15.46 -18.45
CA GLY A 232 -1.02 16.89 -18.74
C GLY A 232 0.07 17.14 -19.79
N ALA A 233 1.15 16.34 -19.78
CA ALA A 233 2.18 16.42 -20.82
C ALA A 233 1.63 16.04 -22.21
N VAL A 234 0.85 14.95 -22.28
CA VAL A 234 0.18 14.52 -23.54
C VAL A 234 -0.75 15.60 -24.07
N GLU A 235 -1.54 16.26 -23.21
CA GLU A 235 -2.41 17.37 -23.62
C GLU A 235 -1.63 18.54 -24.24
N ALA A 236 -0.54 18.94 -23.59
CA ALA A 236 0.30 20.02 -24.09
C ALA A 236 0.99 19.65 -25.42
N LEU A 237 1.46 18.41 -25.57
CA LEU A 237 2.03 17.88 -26.79
C LEU A 237 1.01 17.90 -27.95
N LYS A 238 -0.20 17.40 -27.71
CA LYS A 238 -1.30 17.39 -28.71
C LYS A 238 -1.68 18.82 -29.13
N ALA A 239 -1.84 19.73 -28.16
CA ALA A 239 -2.14 21.13 -28.44
C ALA A 239 -1.07 21.85 -29.28
N ALA A 240 0.18 21.45 -29.14
CA ALA A 240 1.31 21.96 -29.92
C ALA A 240 1.55 21.18 -31.21
N ASN A 241 0.74 20.19 -31.55
CA ASN A 241 0.94 19.26 -32.67
C ASN A 241 2.35 18.64 -32.70
N ARG A 242 2.84 18.27 -31.48
CA ARG A 242 4.17 17.67 -31.29
C ARG A 242 4.04 16.27 -30.70
N LYS A 243 5.06 15.45 -30.88
CA LYS A 243 5.12 14.08 -30.39
C LYS A 243 6.36 13.88 -29.51
N ALA A 244 6.21 13.16 -28.43
CA ALA A 244 7.27 12.62 -27.59
C ALA A 244 6.75 11.36 -26.92
N LEU A 245 7.64 10.43 -26.51
CA LEU A 245 7.26 9.31 -25.67
C LEU A 245 7.04 9.82 -24.26
N VAL A 246 5.97 9.37 -23.60
CA VAL A 246 5.61 9.84 -22.25
C VAL A 246 5.48 8.63 -21.33
N VAL A 247 6.06 8.71 -20.14
CA VAL A 247 5.80 7.74 -19.06
C VAL A 247 5.30 8.45 -17.81
N GLY A 248 4.50 7.73 -17.01
CA GLY A 248 4.00 8.16 -15.71
C GLY A 248 4.36 7.19 -14.60
N ILE A 249 3.86 7.45 -13.42
CA ILE A 249 3.85 6.53 -12.28
C ILE A 249 2.47 6.61 -11.62
N ASN A 250 1.92 5.51 -11.24
CA ASN A 250 0.79 5.10 -10.41
C ASN A 250 0.00 3.95 -11.05
N ALA A 251 0.08 3.72 -12.35
CA ALA A 251 -0.75 2.80 -13.12
C ALA A 251 -2.25 2.99 -12.79
N SER A 252 -2.67 4.26 -12.76
CA SER A 252 -4.02 4.66 -12.39
C SER A 252 -5.03 4.29 -13.46
N LYS A 253 -6.31 4.13 -13.08
CA LYS A 253 -7.37 3.80 -14.04
C LYS A 253 -7.44 4.80 -15.20
N GLU A 254 -7.19 6.08 -14.94
CA GLU A 254 -7.26 7.13 -15.95
C GLU A 254 -6.19 6.99 -17.04
N VAL A 255 -5.01 6.45 -16.70
CA VAL A 255 -3.90 6.32 -17.64
C VAL A 255 -4.05 5.14 -18.59
N ILE A 256 -4.90 4.17 -18.28
CA ILE A 256 -5.07 2.93 -19.08
C ILE A 256 -5.45 3.25 -20.54
N ASP A 257 -6.42 4.15 -20.75
CA ASP A 257 -6.86 4.49 -22.11
C ASP A 257 -5.76 5.21 -22.91
N PHE A 258 -4.90 5.99 -22.24
CA PHE A 258 -3.73 6.64 -22.87
C PHE A 258 -2.63 5.61 -23.23
N VAL A 259 -2.48 4.56 -22.43
CA VAL A 259 -1.56 3.45 -22.76
C VAL A 259 -2.12 2.64 -23.93
N LYS A 260 -3.41 2.37 -23.96
CA LYS A 260 -4.08 1.68 -25.07
C LYS A 260 -3.93 2.44 -26.39
N SER A 261 -4.16 3.75 -26.37
CA SER A 261 -4.01 4.59 -27.59
C SER A 261 -2.54 4.74 -28.00
N GLY A 262 -1.60 4.56 -27.08
CA GLY A 262 -0.18 4.78 -27.27
C GLY A 262 0.24 6.25 -27.08
N ASP A 263 -0.63 7.07 -26.54
CA ASP A 263 -0.31 8.45 -26.12
C ASP A 263 0.64 8.48 -24.92
N ILE A 264 0.52 7.48 -24.03
CA ILE A 264 1.47 7.23 -22.95
C ILE A 264 2.08 5.84 -23.19
N LEU A 265 3.41 5.76 -23.13
CA LEU A 265 4.17 4.56 -23.39
C LEU A 265 3.98 3.51 -22.29
N GLY A 266 3.94 3.96 -21.05
CA GLY A 266 3.71 3.12 -19.87
C GLY A 266 3.66 3.93 -18.58
N SER A 267 3.28 3.28 -17.51
CA SER A 267 3.20 3.85 -16.15
C SER A 267 3.73 2.87 -15.12
N GLY A 268 4.64 3.32 -14.27
CA GLY A 268 5.12 2.54 -13.13
C GLY A 268 3.98 2.26 -12.15
N ASP A 269 3.77 0.99 -11.78
CA ASP A 269 2.71 0.60 -10.87
C ASP A 269 3.11 0.82 -9.40
N TYR A 270 2.48 1.80 -8.76
CA TYR A 270 2.71 2.12 -7.35
C TYR A 270 1.96 1.18 -6.38
N ASN A 271 1.04 0.38 -6.88
CA ASN A 271 0.38 -0.72 -6.16
C ASN A 271 -0.37 -0.33 -4.87
N GLY A 272 -1.07 0.80 -4.84
CA GLY A 272 -1.83 1.23 -3.66
C GLY A 272 -2.84 0.20 -3.14
N PHE A 273 -3.47 -0.56 -4.04
CA PHE A 273 -4.38 -1.65 -3.68
C PHE A 273 -3.66 -2.76 -2.89
N PHE A 274 -2.52 -3.23 -3.38
CA PHE A 274 -1.77 -4.27 -2.68
C PHE A 274 -1.13 -3.76 -1.39
N GLN A 275 -0.75 -2.49 -1.30
CA GLN A 275 -0.31 -1.89 -0.04
C GLN A 275 -1.42 -1.97 1.02
N GLY A 276 -2.67 -1.68 0.65
CA GLY A 276 -3.83 -1.82 1.55
C GLY A 276 -4.12 -3.27 1.93
N CYS A 277 -4.09 -4.18 0.95
CA CYS A 277 -4.26 -5.62 1.18
C CYS A 277 -3.27 -6.15 2.22
N LEU A 278 -1.99 -5.93 1.96
CA LEU A 278 -0.90 -6.45 2.79
C LEU A 278 -0.84 -5.75 4.15
N GLY A 279 -1.10 -4.44 4.17
CA GLY A 279 -1.21 -3.69 5.41
C GLY A 279 -2.29 -4.25 6.35
N ALA A 280 -3.47 -4.55 5.82
CA ALA A 280 -4.55 -5.16 6.60
C ALA A 280 -4.24 -6.62 6.99
N GLN A 281 -3.67 -7.43 6.09
CA GLN A 281 -3.23 -8.80 6.43
C GLN A 281 -2.21 -8.80 7.57
N ILE A 282 -1.23 -7.89 7.54
CA ILE A 282 -0.22 -7.76 8.59
C ILE A 282 -0.87 -7.32 9.91
N ALA A 283 -1.77 -6.32 9.88
CA ALA A 283 -2.48 -5.86 11.05
C ALA A 283 -3.27 -6.99 11.72
N ILE A 284 -4.05 -7.76 10.95
CA ILE A 284 -4.85 -8.88 11.44
C ILE A 284 -3.95 -10.01 11.97
N ARG A 285 -2.89 -10.40 11.24
CA ARG A 285 -1.93 -11.42 11.71
C ARG A 285 -1.26 -11.00 13.02
N ASN A 286 -0.88 -9.74 13.16
CA ASN A 286 -0.29 -9.22 14.39
C ASN A 286 -1.26 -9.36 15.59
N LEU A 287 -2.53 -9.02 15.40
CA LEU A 287 -3.56 -9.18 16.43
C LEU A 287 -3.74 -10.67 16.82
N ARG A 288 -3.68 -11.57 15.85
CA ARG A 288 -3.77 -13.03 16.03
C ARG A 288 -2.45 -13.65 16.50
N LYS A 289 -1.41 -12.83 16.80
CA LYS A 289 -0.08 -13.27 17.23
C LYS A 289 0.60 -14.23 16.25
N GLN A 290 0.31 -14.07 14.97
CA GLN A 290 0.95 -14.80 13.87
C GLN A 290 2.21 -14.05 13.40
N PRO A 291 3.20 -14.73 12.82
CA PRO A 291 4.40 -14.10 12.29
C PRO A 291 4.07 -13.06 11.22
N THR A 292 4.71 -11.89 11.30
CA THR A 292 4.61 -10.82 10.32
C THR A 292 5.99 -10.27 9.94
N PRO A 293 6.24 -9.93 8.67
CA PRO A 293 7.46 -9.24 8.28
C PRO A 293 7.46 -7.81 8.87
N LYS A 294 8.64 -7.25 9.07
CA LYS A 294 8.79 -5.84 9.49
C LYS A 294 8.67 -4.87 8.32
N GLU A 295 8.95 -5.37 7.12
CA GLU A 295 8.91 -4.59 5.90
C GLU A 295 8.46 -5.45 4.73
N VAL A 296 7.63 -4.86 3.86
CA VAL A 296 7.25 -5.42 2.57
C VAL A 296 7.44 -4.33 1.51
N SER A 297 8.38 -4.57 0.59
CA SER A 297 8.57 -3.74 -0.60
C SER A 297 7.97 -4.43 -1.81
N LEU A 298 7.03 -3.77 -2.48
CA LEU A 298 6.41 -4.27 -3.70
C LEU A 298 7.35 -4.11 -4.89
N LYS A 299 7.35 -5.10 -5.78
CA LYS A 299 8.21 -5.08 -6.98
C LYS A 299 7.86 -3.91 -7.90
N ALA A 300 8.88 -3.31 -8.49
CA ALA A 300 8.72 -2.32 -9.56
C ALA A 300 8.21 -3.00 -10.84
N VAL A 301 7.02 -2.63 -11.27
CA VAL A 301 6.38 -3.09 -12.51
C VAL A 301 6.00 -1.88 -13.34
N VAL A 302 6.21 -1.93 -14.65
CA VAL A 302 5.72 -0.92 -15.59
C VAL A 302 4.49 -1.49 -16.31
N MET A 303 3.36 -0.84 -16.16
CA MET A 303 2.16 -1.10 -16.96
C MET A 303 2.36 -0.51 -18.35
N ASP A 304 2.18 -1.32 -19.38
CA ASP A 304 2.31 -0.93 -20.78
C ASP A 304 1.29 -1.63 -21.70
N LYS A 305 1.47 -1.56 -23.00
CA LYS A 305 0.58 -2.22 -23.99
C LYS A 305 0.52 -3.75 -23.88
N THR A 306 1.46 -4.38 -23.22
CA THR A 306 1.55 -5.85 -23.12
C THR A 306 0.82 -6.41 -21.93
N ASN A 307 0.56 -5.57 -20.90
CA ASN A 307 0.00 -6.02 -19.63
C ASN A 307 -1.14 -5.14 -19.06
N TYR A 308 -1.56 -4.08 -19.75
CA TYR A 308 -2.60 -3.17 -19.24
C TYR A 308 -3.93 -3.88 -18.93
N GLN A 309 -4.21 -5.03 -19.58
CA GLN A 309 -5.42 -5.81 -19.35
C GLN A 309 -5.58 -6.24 -17.88
N ASP A 310 -4.47 -6.48 -17.19
CA ASP A 310 -4.46 -6.83 -15.77
C ASP A 310 -5.00 -5.69 -14.89
N TYR A 311 -4.93 -4.45 -15.40
CA TYR A 311 -5.38 -3.23 -14.74
C TYR A 311 -6.82 -2.84 -15.10
N GLU A 312 -7.43 -3.45 -16.11
CA GLU A 312 -8.84 -3.18 -16.51
C GLU A 312 -9.83 -3.76 -15.50
N THR A 313 -9.45 -4.80 -14.76
CA THR A 313 -10.31 -5.34 -13.71
C THR A 313 -10.60 -4.24 -12.68
N PRO A 314 -11.89 -3.91 -12.45
CA PRO A 314 -12.27 -2.94 -11.43
C PRO A 314 -11.62 -3.28 -10.09
N ILE A 315 -11.07 -2.26 -9.44
CA ILE A 315 -10.28 -2.43 -8.22
C ILE A 315 -11.07 -3.17 -7.11
N GLU A 316 -12.39 -3.01 -7.09
CA GLU A 316 -13.31 -3.66 -6.17
C GLU A 316 -13.46 -5.18 -6.41
N ARG A 317 -13.02 -5.67 -7.57
CA ARG A 317 -13.07 -7.08 -7.97
C ARG A 317 -11.70 -7.76 -7.96
N ARG A 318 -10.64 -7.01 -7.67
CA ARG A 318 -9.29 -7.56 -7.60
C ARG A 318 -9.13 -8.40 -6.35
N ALA A 319 -8.38 -9.51 -6.47
CA ALA A 319 -7.96 -10.30 -5.31
C ALA A 319 -6.69 -9.72 -4.67
N CYS A 320 -6.59 -9.83 -3.36
CA CYS A 320 -5.35 -9.52 -2.66
C CYS A 320 -4.25 -10.54 -2.97
N LEU A 321 -3.01 -10.08 -3.06
CA LEU A 321 -1.85 -10.96 -2.94
C LEU A 321 -1.81 -11.54 -1.53
N SER A 322 -1.42 -12.80 -1.40
CA SER A 322 -1.16 -13.39 -0.09
C SER A 322 0.18 -12.90 0.45
N LEU A 323 0.21 -12.53 1.74
CA LEU A 323 1.45 -12.18 2.41
C LEU A 323 2.50 -13.30 2.31
N ASP A 324 2.07 -14.57 2.38
CA ASP A 324 2.96 -15.73 2.28
C ASP A 324 3.60 -15.89 0.89
N SER A 325 2.91 -15.44 -0.17
CA SER A 325 3.47 -15.46 -1.53
C SER A 325 4.58 -14.43 -1.75
N ILE A 326 4.68 -13.43 -0.88
CA ILE A 326 5.67 -12.35 -0.99
C ILE A 326 6.85 -12.59 -0.05
N ALA A 327 6.63 -13.21 1.11
CA ALA A 327 7.66 -13.49 2.11
C ALA A 327 8.65 -14.60 1.70
N GLY A 328 8.37 -15.32 0.61
CA GLY A 328 9.21 -16.41 0.07
C GLY A 328 10.13 -16.00 -1.09
N ASN A 329 10.23 -14.72 -1.42
CA ASN A 329 11.09 -14.21 -2.49
C ASN A 329 12.18 -13.26 -1.92
#